data_2c4e031b7569d9a886826ceaf9f27b1e
#
_entry.id   2c4e031b7569d9a886826ceaf9f27b1e
#
_cell.length_a   1.000
_cell.length_b   1.000
_cell.length_c   1.000
_cell.angle_alpha   90.00
_cell.angle_beta   90.00
_cell.angle_gamma   90.00
#
_symmetry.space_group_name_H-M   'P 1'
#
loop_
_entity.id
_entity.type
_entity.pdbx_description
1 polymer ?
#
loop_
_entity_poly.entity_id
_entity_poly.type
_entity_poly.pdbx_seq_one_letter_code
_entity_poly.pdbx_strand_id
1 'polypeptide(L)'
;VGKIQPAHFPKVFGPAADEALDADAVARQFGVLAQETQRSAEDVAHGFIQIAVQQMANAIKKISVARGYDVTRYTLQCFGGAGGQHACLVADALAMEQVLVHPLAGVLSAYGMGLADQNVIREQAIERLLDPQSLAQVEASLEQLGRAAAEELAAQRPAPAADGAPRPEVAALHIHQRVHLRYEGSDAALVVPHMPQASDDVAIRQELLVAAFEAAYRQRYAFVMQGKRLVVEAVSVEAVLPGDAPAEPDLPVHPEREVPRRANTRMYTAGTDGLPAWQDAALVVRGDLRAGDVLAGPAIIAEQNATTIVEPGWEARLTRHDHLLLARRVPRAQRHAVGTQVDPVLLEVFNNLFMNIAEQMGLQLQ
;
A
#
# COMPACT_ATOMS: atom_id res chain seq x y z
N VAL A 1 11.92 -20.92 7.45
CA VAL A 1 12.16 -21.55 8.75
C VAL A 1 11.13 -21.02 9.74
N GLY A 2 10.34 -21.93 10.33
CA GLY A 2 9.49 -21.66 11.46
C GLY A 2 8.10 -21.09 11.17
N LYS A 3 7.84 -20.34 10.12
CA LYS A 3 6.50 -19.80 9.85
C LYS A 3 5.64 -20.70 8.96
N ILE A 4 6.13 -21.04 7.79
CA ILE A 4 5.41 -21.89 6.84
C ILE A 4 6.12 -23.22 6.76
N GLN A 5 5.38 -24.31 6.96
CA GLN A 5 5.94 -25.66 6.99
C GLN A 5 5.99 -26.24 5.58
N PRO A 6 7.17 -26.71 5.09
CA PRO A 6 7.34 -27.27 3.74
C PRO A 6 6.40 -28.43 3.42
N ALA A 7 6.04 -29.24 4.41
CA ALA A 7 5.14 -30.39 4.25
C ALA A 7 3.73 -30.04 3.74
N HIS A 8 3.32 -28.78 3.87
CA HIS A 8 2.01 -28.32 3.41
C HIS A 8 2.02 -27.69 2.01
N PHE A 9 3.21 -27.59 1.38
CA PHE A 9 3.33 -27.08 0.01
C PHE A 9 3.08 -28.19 -1.02
N PRO A 10 2.50 -27.84 -2.18
CA PRO A 10 2.40 -28.80 -3.28
C PRO A 10 3.81 -29.13 -3.81
N LYS A 11 3.95 -30.33 -4.38
CA LYS A 11 5.19 -30.76 -5.05
C LYS A 11 5.19 -30.20 -6.48
N VAL A 12 5.58 -28.95 -6.64
CA VAL A 12 5.57 -28.22 -7.93
C VAL A 12 6.91 -27.55 -8.21
N PHE A 13 7.94 -27.92 -7.45
CA PHE A 13 9.28 -27.33 -7.57
C PHE A 13 10.20 -28.24 -8.41
N GLY A 14 11.42 -27.78 -8.67
CA GLY A 14 12.37 -28.48 -9.53
C GLY A 14 12.10 -28.32 -11.03
N PRO A 15 13.02 -28.80 -11.87
CA PRO A 15 12.93 -28.64 -13.33
C PRO A 15 11.72 -29.34 -13.96
N ALA A 16 11.26 -30.44 -13.35
CA ALA A 16 10.10 -31.22 -13.82
C ALA A 16 8.78 -30.81 -13.12
N ALA A 17 8.81 -29.83 -12.22
CA ALA A 17 7.67 -29.38 -11.42
C ALA A 17 6.99 -30.50 -10.61
N ASP A 18 7.75 -31.43 -10.06
CA ASP A 18 7.29 -32.61 -9.31
C ASP A 18 8.03 -32.78 -7.96
N GLU A 19 8.95 -31.89 -7.62
CA GLU A 19 9.75 -31.94 -6.39
C GLU A 19 9.07 -31.17 -5.25
N ALA A 20 9.35 -31.61 -4.02
CA ALA A 20 9.00 -30.86 -2.82
C ALA A 20 10.01 -29.72 -2.57
N LEU A 21 9.66 -28.77 -1.70
CA LEU A 21 10.62 -27.79 -1.19
C LEU A 21 11.78 -28.51 -0.48
N ASP A 22 13.04 -28.11 -0.77
CA ASP A 22 14.24 -28.66 -0.12
C ASP A 22 14.36 -28.08 1.32
N ALA A 23 13.68 -28.74 2.25
CA ALA A 23 13.75 -28.38 3.67
C ALA A 23 15.14 -28.59 4.27
N ASP A 24 15.90 -29.58 3.75
CA ASP A 24 17.24 -29.91 4.26
C ASP A 24 18.25 -28.83 3.86
N ALA A 25 18.15 -28.26 2.67
CA ALA A 25 18.99 -27.13 2.28
C ALA A 25 18.76 -25.93 3.22
N VAL A 26 17.49 -25.62 3.52
CA VAL A 26 17.15 -24.55 4.47
C VAL A 26 17.70 -24.84 5.86
N ALA A 27 17.51 -26.06 6.36
CA ALA A 27 18.02 -26.46 7.68
C ALA A 27 19.56 -26.37 7.76
N ARG A 28 20.28 -26.81 6.72
CA ARG A 28 21.75 -26.69 6.66
C ARG A 28 22.22 -25.24 6.72
N GLN A 29 21.62 -24.35 5.88
CA GLN A 29 22.03 -22.95 5.82
C GLN A 29 21.76 -22.20 7.14
N PHE A 30 20.57 -22.39 7.71
CA PHE A 30 20.25 -21.79 9.01
C PHE A 30 21.05 -22.43 10.16
N GLY A 31 21.44 -23.69 10.04
CA GLY A 31 22.34 -24.36 10.99
C GLY A 31 23.74 -23.71 11.07
N VAL A 32 24.30 -23.29 9.93
CA VAL A 32 25.57 -22.54 9.89
C VAL A 32 25.40 -21.18 10.58
N LEU A 33 24.38 -20.43 10.23
CA LEU A 33 24.10 -19.11 10.83
C LEU A 33 23.82 -19.22 12.34
N ALA A 34 23.13 -20.27 12.76
CA ALA A 34 22.85 -20.55 14.17
C ALA A 34 24.14 -20.73 14.97
N GLN A 35 25.12 -21.48 14.42
CA GLN A 35 26.43 -21.67 15.03
C GLN A 35 27.25 -20.37 15.11
N GLU A 36 27.30 -19.60 14.01
CA GLU A 36 27.99 -18.32 13.95
C GLU A 36 27.43 -17.28 14.92
N THR A 37 26.13 -17.26 15.09
CA THR A 37 25.43 -16.29 15.95
C THR A 37 25.17 -16.77 17.36
N GLN A 38 25.48 -18.04 17.67
CA GLN A 38 25.17 -18.70 18.94
C GLN A 38 23.69 -18.61 19.34
N ARG A 39 22.80 -18.73 18.35
CA ARG A 39 21.33 -18.68 18.49
C ARG A 39 20.70 -19.93 17.89
N SER A 40 19.41 -20.16 18.16
CA SER A 40 18.64 -21.17 17.43
C SER A 40 18.42 -20.75 15.96
N ALA A 41 18.22 -21.72 15.07
CA ALA A 41 17.92 -21.45 13.67
C ALA A 41 16.63 -20.65 13.52
N GLU A 42 15.66 -20.93 14.37
CA GLU A 42 14.36 -20.24 14.43
C GLU A 42 14.52 -18.77 14.86
N ASP A 43 15.36 -18.50 15.87
CA ASP A 43 15.61 -17.11 16.32
C ASP A 43 16.31 -16.30 15.24
N VAL A 44 17.28 -16.89 14.53
CA VAL A 44 17.95 -16.25 13.39
C VAL A 44 16.95 -15.93 12.29
N ALA A 45 16.09 -16.89 11.92
CA ALA A 45 15.08 -16.70 10.91
C ALA A 45 14.03 -15.65 11.33
N HIS A 46 13.62 -15.64 12.59
CA HIS A 46 12.73 -14.63 13.15
C HIS A 46 13.37 -13.24 13.08
N GLY A 47 14.67 -13.13 13.38
CA GLY A 47 15.45 -11.91 13.24
C GLY A 47 15.44 -11.36 11.81
N PHE A 48 15.61 -12.21 10.80
CA PHE A 48 15.53 -11.80 9.39
C PHE A 48 14.14 -11.26 9.03
N ILE A 49 13.07 -11.91 9.54
CA ILE A 49 11.70 -11.41 9.33
C ILE A 49 11.53 -10.03 10.00
N GLN A 50 12.04 -9.83 11.21
CA GLN A 50 11.96 -8.54 11.90
C GLN A 50 12.65 -7.42 11.10
N ILE A 51 13.87 -7.68 10.58
CA ILE A 51 14.59 -6.72 9.75
C ILE A 51 13.81 -6.40 8.47
N ALA A 52 13.31 -7.43 7.77
CA ALA A 52 12.52 -7.24 6.55
C ALA A 52 11.23 -6.44 6.81
N VAL A 53 10.51 -6.73 7.89
CA VAL A 53 9.32 -6.00 8.31
C VAL A 53 9.63 -4.54 8.59
N GLN A 54 10.74 -4.27 9.29
CA GLN A 54 11.15 -2.90 9.58
C GLN A 54 11.49 -2.11 8.31
N GLN A 55 12.19 -2.76 7.35
CA GLN A 55 12.49 -2.13 6.04
C GLN A 55 11.22 -1.82 5.26
N MET A 56 10.24 -2.74 5.21
CA MET A 56 8.93 -2.50 4.58
C MET A 56 8.17 -1.37 5.26
N ALA A 57 8.13 -1.34 6.60
CA ALA A 57 7.49 -0.27 7.36
C ALA A 57 8.14 1.10 7.09
N ASN A 58 9.48 1.15 7.02
CA ASN A 58 10.22 2.37 6.70
C ASN A 58 9.93 2.87 5.28
N ALA A 59 9.83 1.97 4.29
CA ALA A 59 9.44 2.33 2.93
C ALA A 59 8.04 2.96 2.87
N ILE A 60 7.07 2.41 3.62
CA ILE A 60 5.73 2.97 3.75
C ILE A 60 5.76 4.36 4.40
N LYS A 61 6.55 4.53 5.47
CA LYS A 61 6.71 5.83 6.14
C LYS A 61 7.29 6.89 5.22
N LYS A 62 8.26 6.56 4.38
CA LYS A 62 8.86 7.51 3.39
C LYS A 62 7.81 8.05 2.41
N ILE A 63 6.83 7.25 2.03
CA ILE A 63 5.79 7.65 1.05
C ILE A 63 4.61 8.35 1.73
N SER A 64 4.25 7.96 2.96
CA SER A 64 3.04 8.43 3.64
C SER A 64 3.35 9.49 4.71
N VAL A 65 4.13 9.14 5.73
CA VAL A 65 4.44 10.05 6.84
C VAL A 65 5.20 11.27 6.35
N ALA A 66 6.15 11.09 5.41
CA ALA A 66 6.86 12.22 4.80
C ALA A 66 5.93 13.19 4.02
N ARG A 67 4.72 12.77 3.68
CA ARG A 67 3.67 13.61 3.07
C ARG A 67 2.63 14.11 4.07
N GLY A 68 2.85 13.90 5.37
CA GLY A 68 1.96 14.36 6.44
C GLY A 68 0.76 13.44 6.72
N TYR A 69 0.75 12.20 6.23
CA TYR A 69 -0.32 11.26 6.51
C TYR A 69 -0.07 10.48 7.81
N ASP A 70 -1.03 10.47 8.71
CA ASP A 70 -1.03 9.64 9.91
C ASP A 70 -1.46 8.22 9.55
N VAL A 71 -0.49 7.32 9.32
CA VAL A 71 -0.74 5.95 8.88
C VAL A 71 -1.53 5.11 9.88
N THR A 72 -1.54 5.47 11.17
CA THR A 72 -2.28 4.74 12.21
C THR A 72 -3.80 4.74 11.98
N ARG A 73 -4.29 5.71 11.19
CA ARG A 73 -5.72 5.88 10.87
C ARG A 73 -6.15 5.18 9.58
N TYR A 74 -5.23 4.45 8.93
CA TYR A 74 -5.48 3.78 7.66
C TYR A 74 -5.51 2.26 7.83
N THR A 75 -6.13 1.58 6.89
CA THR A 75 -6.07 0.14 6.73
C THR A 75 -4.91 -0.21 5.81
N LEU A 76 -4.05 -1.15 6.21
CA LEU A 76 -2.97 -1.65 5.37
C LEU A 76 -3.55 -2.56 4.29
N GLN A 77 -3.51 -2.14 3.03
CA GLN A 77 -3.84 -3.05 1.94
C GLN A 77 -2.64 -3.89 1.56
N CYS A 78 -2.83 -5.20 1.61
CA CYS A 78 -1.81 -6.19 1.30
C CYS A 78 -2.01 -6.77 -0.10
N PHE A 79 -0.95 -6.88 -0.89
CA PHE A 79 -0.95 -7.55 -2.19
C PHE A 79 0.39 -8.24 -2.49
N GLY A 80 0.38 -9.11 -3.53
CA GLY A 80 1.48 -10.01 -3.85
C GLY A 80 1.38 -11.35 -3.11
N GLY A 81 1.87 -12.43 -3.74
CA GLY A 81 1.73 -13.80 -3.23
C GLY A 81 2.30 -14.03 -1.82
N ALA A 82 3.36 -13.31 -1.46
CA ALA A 82 4.00 -13.37 -0.13
C ALA A 82 3.59 -12.21 0.81
N GLY A 83 2.87 -11.20 0.31
CA GLY A 83 2.50 -10.01 1.10
C GLY A 83 1.75 -10.37 2.38
N GLY A 84 0.76 -11.25 2.30
CA GLY A 84 -0.04 -11.71 3.42
C GLY A 84 0.76 -12.41 4.53
N GLN A 85 1.98 -12.89 4.23
CA GLN A 85 2.84 -13.54 5.22
C GLN A 85 3.43 -12.55 6.23
N HIS A 86 3.51 -11.26 5.87
CA HIS A 86 4.14 -10.22 6.68
C HIS A 86 3.16 -9.10 7.10
N ALA A 87 1.95 -9.11 6.56
CA ALA A 87 1.01 -8.00 6.67
C ALA A 87 0.68 -7.61 8.11
N CYS A 88 0.38 -8.56 9.00
CA CYS A 88 0.13 -8.28 10.41
C CYS A 88 1.35 -7.65 11.11
N LEU A 89 2.56 -8.17 10.82
CA LEU A 89 3.79 -7.66 11.43
C LEU A 89 4.14 -6.25 10.93
N VAL A 90 3.92 -5.98 9.65
CA VAL A 90 4.10 -4.62 9.08
C VAL A 90 3.09 -3.65 9.66
N ALA A 91 1.82 -4.05 9.79
CA ALA A 91 0.79 -3.27 10.45
C ALA A 91 1.15 -2.97 11.91
N ASP A 92 1.63 -3.98 12.65
CA ASP A 92 2.14 -3.80 14.01
C ASP A 92 3.30 -2.78 14.09
N ALA A 93 4.25 -2.83 13.13
CA ALA A 93 5.38 -1.90 13.07
C ALA A 93 4.97 -0.46 12.73
N LEU A 94 3.82 -0.28 12.09
CA LEU A 94 3.22 1.01 11.72
C LEU A 94 2.15 1.47 12.72
N ALA A 95 1.86 0.69 13.77
CA ALA A 95 0.75 0.89 14.70
C ALA A 95 -0.62 0.97 13.99
N MET A 96 -0.78 0.23 12.90
CA MET A 96 -2.06 0.08 12.20
C MET A 96 -2.83 -1.11 12.80
N GLU A 97 -4.15 -0.97 12.92
CA GLU A 97 -5.00 -1.97 13.56
C GLU A 97 -5.75 -2.86 12.56
N GLN A 98 -5.69 -2.55 11.28
CA GLN A 98 -6.42 -3.26 10.25
C GLN A 98 -5.56 -3.56 9.03
N VAL A 99 -5.76 -4.76 8.46
CA VAL A 99 -5.18 -5.19 7.18
C VAL A 99 -6.29 -5.70 6.28
N LEU A 100 -6.31 -5.25 5.03
CA LEU A 100 -7.20 -5.75 3.99
C LEU A 100 -6.42 -6.63 3.02
N VAL A 101 -6.90 -7.85 2.78
CA VAL A 101 -6.37 -8.77 1.77
C VAL A 101 -7.47 -9.05 0.75
N HIS A 102 -7.28 -8.56 -0.47
CA HIS A 102 -8.20 -8.75 -1.58
C HIS A 102 -8.22 -10.23 -2.03
N PRO A 103 -9.33 -10.79 -2.55
CA PRO A 103 -9.37 -12.16 -3.07
C PRO A 103 -8.35 -12.44 -4.17
N LEU A 104 -7.98 -11.44 -4.94
CA LEU A 104 -6.94 -11.51 -5.97
C LEU A 104 -5.59 -10.92 -5.52
N ALA A 105 -5.30 -10.87 -4.21
CA ALA A 105 -4.08 -10.27 -3.67
C ALA A 105 -2.81 -10.78 -4.36
N GLY A 106 -2.73 -12.08 -4.66
CA GLY A 106 -1.57 -12.69 -5.34
C GLY A 106 -1.32 -12.18 -6.76
N VAL A 107 -2.33 -11.64 -7.42
CA VAL A 107 -2.30 -11.14 -8.81
C VAL A 107 -2.91 -9.73 -8.94
N LEU A 108 -2.98 -8.98 -7.83
CA LEU A 108 -3.69 -7.70 -7.76
C LEU A 108 -3.16 -6.67 -8.76
N SER A 109 -1.86 -6.68 -9.06
CA SER A 109 -1.28 -5.78 -10.07
C SER A 109 -1.85 -6.05 -11.48
N ALA A 110 -1.97 -7.33 -11.86
CA ALA A 110 -2.56 -7.71 -13.15
C ALA A 110 -4.07 -7.38 -13.18
N TYR A 111 -4.78 -7.64 -12.08
CA TYR A 111 -6.18 -7.25 -11.92
C TYR A 111 -6.36 -5.74 -12.04
N GLY A 112 -5.53 -4.94 -11.35
CA GLY A 112 -5.56 -3.49 -11.44
C GLY A 112 -5.24 -2.95 -12.85
N MET A 113 -4.32 -3.58 -13.58
CA MET A 113 -4.07 -3.22 -14.99
C MET A 113 -5.29 -3.47 -15.88
N GLY A 114 -6.04 -4.56 -15.61
CA GLY A 114 -7.27 -4.86 -16.34
C GLY A 114 -8.42 -3.89 -16.04
N LEU A 115 -8.38 -3.24 -14.88
CA LEU A 115 -9.37 -2.25 -14.44
C LEU A 115 -8.94 -0.80 -14.66
N ALA A 116 -7.67 -0.60 -15.10
CA ALA A 116 -7.12 0.74 -15.24
C ALA A 116 -7.94 1.57 -16.23
N ASP A 117 -8.23 2.78 -15.83
CA ASP A 117 -8.78 3.79 -16.73
C ASP A 117 -7.80 4.08 -17.87
N GLN A 118 -8.32 4.40 -19.02
CA GLN A 118 -7.47 4.96 -20.09
C GLN A 118 -7.29 6.44 -19.81
N ASN A 119 -6.05 6.90 -19.79
CA ASN A 119 -5.77 8.30 -19.55
C ASN A 119 -4.70 8.86 -20.48
N VAL A 120 -4.78 10.16 -20.73
CA VAL A 120 -3.77 10.96 -21.41
C VAL A 120 -3.44 12.15 -20.54
N ILE A 121 -2.15 12.29 -20.21
CA ILE A 121 -1.64 13.43 -19.44
C ILE A 121 -0.87 14.37 -20.36
N ARG A 122 -1.16 15.66 -20.24
CA ARG A 122 -0.46 16.73 -20.93
C ARG A 122 0.01 17.76 -19.91
N GLU A 123 1.24 18.21 -20.05
CA GLU A 123 1.86 19.19 -19.17
C GLU A 123 2.54 20.28 -19.97
N GLN A 124 2.52 21.51 -19.43
CA GLN A 124 3.17 22.66 -20.02
C GLN A 124 3.81 23.53 -18.94
N ALA A 125 5.09 23.87 -19.09
CA ALA A 125 5.77 24.84 -18.25
C ALA A 125 5.22 26.24 -18.48
N ILE A 126 5.03 27.01 -17.41
CA ILE A 126 4.47 28.37 -17.44
C ILE A 126 5.49 29.38 -16.91
N GLU A 127 6.09 29.13 -15.76
CA GLU A 127 7.11 29.95 -15.09
C GLU A 127 6.70 31.44 -14.96
N ARG A 128 5.52 31.73 -14.38
CA ARG A 128 4.98 33.07 -14.16
C ARG A 128 4.46 33.27 -12.75
N LEU A 129 4.55 34.51 -12.27
CA LEU A 129 3.88 34.89 -11.02
C LEU A 129 2.37 34.69 -11.14
N LEU A 130 1.75 34.18 -10.09
CA LEU A 130 0.30 34.02 -10.00
C LEU A 130 -0.35 35.40 -9.74
N ASP A 131 -0.97 35.94 -10.76
CA ASP A 131 -1.80 37.17 -10.74
C ASP A 131 -3.02 36.99 -11.65
N PRO A 132 -4.01 37.90 -11.64
CA PRO A 132 -5.22 37.74 -12.47
C PRO A 132 -4.93 37.64 -13.96
N GLN A 133 -3.90 38.33 -14.47
CA GLN A 133 -3.55 38.30 -15.89
C GLN A 133 -2.88 36.97 -16.26
N SER A 134 -1.96 36.48 -15.46
CA SER A 134 -1.30 35.20 -15.68
C SER A 134 -2.30 34.04 -15.51
N LEU A 135 -3.24 34.12 -14.57
CA LEU A 135 -4.26 33.11 -14.38
C LEU A 135 -5.14 32.93 -15.63
N ALA A 136 -5.54 34.00 -16.29
CA ALA A 136 -6.29 33.90 -17.55
C ALA A 136 -5.51 33.15 -18.65
N GLN A 137 -4.20 33.35 -18.74
CA GLN A 137 -3.32 32.61 -19.66
C GLN A 137 -3.15 31.15 -19.25
N VAL A 138 -3.03 30.88 -17.95
CA VAL A 138 -2.98 29.53 -17.37
C VAL A 138 -4.24 28.75 -17.72
N GLU A 139 -5.42 29.36 -17.56
CA GLU A 139 -6.71 28.78 -17.89
C GLU A 139 -6.85 28.48 -19.39
N ALA A 140 -6.42 29.40 -20.26
CA ALA A 140 -6.40 29.17 -21.70
C ALA A 140 -5.48 27.98 -22.08
N SER A 141 -4.30 27.85 -21.43
CA SER A 141 -3.40 26.73 -21.63
C SER A 141 -4.05 25.42 -21.15
N LEU A 142 -4.68 25.41 -19.97
CA LEU A 142 -5.39 24.24 -19.45
C LEU A 142 -6.52 23.77 -20.38
N GLU A 143 -7.30 24.71 -20.94
CA GLU A 143 -8.35 24.37 -21.92
C GLU A 143 -7.76 23.78 -23.22
N GLN A 144 -6.67 24.34 -23.72
CA GLN A 144 -6.01 23.85 -24.92
C GLN A 144 -5.45 22.45 -24.69
N LEU A 145 -4.75 22.22 -23.57
CA LEU A 145 -4.21 20.92 -23.18
C LEU A 145 -5.34 19.90 -22.97
N GLY A 146 -6.45 20.32 -22.37
CA GLY A 146 -7.62 19.47 -22.15
C GLY A 146 -8.24 18.98 -23.46
N ARG A 147 -8.42 19.88 -24.43
CA ARG A 147 -8.89 19.51 -25.77
C ARG A 147 -7.93 18.53 -26.46
N ALA A 148 -6.63 18.83 -26.45
CA ALA A 148 -5.63 17.96 -27.08
C ALA A 148 -5.55 16.57 -26.42
N ALA A 149 -5.66 16.50 -25.08
CA ALA A 149 -5.70 15.23 -24.35
C ALA A 149 -6.95 14.42 -24.66
N ALA A 150 -8.11 15.08 -24.74
CA ALA A 150 -9.39 14.45 -25.08
C ALA A 150 -9.39 13.88 -26.51
N GLU A 151 -8.86 14.64 -27.48
CA GLU A 151 -8.72 14.21 -28.89
C GLU A 151 -7.81 13.00 -29.02
N GLU A 152 -6.66 13.01 -28.34
CA GLU A 152 -5.73 11.88 -28.32
C GLU A 152 -6.36 10.64 -27.72
N LEU A 153 -7.03 10.78 -26.58
CA LEU A 153 -7.70 9.65 -25.92
C LEU A 153 -8.83 9.09 -26.79
N ALA A 154 -9.57 9.94 -27.49
CA ALA A 154 -10.59 9.52 -28.46
C ALA A 154 -10.00 8.74 -29.64
N ALA A 155 -8.80 9.15 -30.13
CA ALA A 155 -8.11 8.49 -31.24
C ALA A 155 -7.54 7.12 -30.85
N GLN A 156 -7.22 6.89 -29.57
CA GLN A 156 -6.70 5.60 -29.08
C GLN A 156 -7.80 4.54 -28.92
N ARG A 157 -9.07 4.90 -29.05
CA ARG A 157 -10.17 3.94 -28.93
C ARG A 157 -10.18 2.97 -30.10
N PRO A 158 -10.29 1.63 -29.84
CA PRO A 158 -10.43 0.67 -30.91
C PRO A 158 -11.65 0.97 -31.78
N ALA A 159 -11.53 0.71 -33.07
CA ALA A 159 -12.69 0.76 -33.97
C ALA A 159 -13.83 -0.13 -33.44
N PRO A 160 -15.12 0.21 -33.71
CA PRO A 160 -16.23 -0.63 -33.27
C PRO A 160 -16.04 -2.05 -33.80
N ALA A 161 -16.22 -3.03 -32.90
CA ALA A 161 -16.25 -4.42 -33.31
C ALA A 161 -17.33 -4.64 -34.39
N ALA A 162 -17.01 -5.44 -35.41
CA ALA A 162 -17.87 -5.66 -36.58
C ALA A 162 -19.19 -6.41 -36.27
N ASP A 163 -19.36 -6.89 -35.05
CA ASP A 163 -20.48 -7.75 -34.61
C ASP A 163 -21.69 -6.98 -34.04
N GLY A 164 -21.70 -5.64 -34.13
CA GLY A 164 -22.88 -4.83 -33.78
C GLY A 164 -23.30 -4.91 -32.30
N ALA A 165 -22.46 -5.41 -31.40
CA ALA A 165 -22.74 -5.41 -29.97
C ALA A 165 -23.00 -3.95 -29.48
N PRO A 166 -24.06 -3.70 -28.70
CA PRO A 166 -24.29 -2.37 -28.15
C PRO A 166 -23.05 -1.97 -27.34
N ARG A 167 -22.47 -0.80 -27.69
CA ARG A 167 -21.40 -0.22 -26.87
C ARG A 167 -21.95 0.04 -25.49
N PRO A 168 -21.21 -0.33 -24.43
CA PRO A 168 -21.51 0.24 -23.12
C PRO A 168 -21.60 1.75 -23.27
N GLU A 169 -22.62 2.33 -22.65
CA GLU A 169 -22.86 3.76 -22.64
C GLU A 169 -21.54 4.48 -22.37
N VAL A 170 -21.16 5.44 -23.22
CA VAL A 170 -19.84 6.06 -23.17
C VAL A 170 -19.71 6.73 -21.81
N ALA A 171 -18.97 6.12 -20.91
CA ALA A 171 -18.59 6.74 -19.65
C ALA A 171 -18.09 8.14 -19.95
N ALA A 172 -18.63 9.14 -19.24
CA ALA A 172 -18.30 10.53 -19.51
C ALA A 172 -16.79 10.74 -19.34
N LEU A 173 -16.17 11.35 -20.34
CA LEU A 173 -14.77 11.74 -20.27
C LEU A 173 -14.58 12.75 -19.13
N HIS A 174 -13.70 12.45 -18.21
CA HIS A 174 -13.35 13.33 -17.11
C HIS A 174 -12.06 14.07 -17.42
N ILE A 175 -12.08 15.41 -17.28
CA ILE A 175 -10.90 16.26 -17.44
C ILE A 175 -10.51 16.80 -16.07
N HIS A 176 -9.34 16.40 -15.59
CA HIS A 176 -8.76 16.91 -14.37
C HIS A 176 -7.69 17.94 -14.69
N GLN A 177 -7.89 19.15 -14.20
CA GLN A 177 -6.95 20.27 -14.39
C GLN A 177 -6.17 20.49 -13.10
N ARG A 178 -4.84 20.65 -13.22
CA ARG A 178 -3.96 20.88 -12.07
C ARG A 178 -2.98 22.01 -12.38
N VAL A 179 -2.66 22.78 -11.33
CA VAL A 179 -1.68 23.87 -11.39
C VAL A 179 -0.54 23.52 -10.43
N HIS A 180 0.69 23.61 -10.91
CA HIS A 180 1.88 23.39 -10.11
C HIS A 180 2.34 24.74 -9.59
N LEU A 181 2.23 24.95 -8.28
CA LEU A 181 2.52 26.20 -7.61
C LEU A 181 3.71 26.06 -6.67
N ARG A 182 4.55 27.06 -6.62
CA ARG A 182 5.63 27.19 -5.64
C ARG A 182 5.75 28.63 -5.13
N TYR A 183 6.32 28.79 -3.95
CA TYR A 183 6.71 30.12 -3.53
C TYR A 183 7.83 30.68 -4.40
N GLU A 184 7.81 31.98 -4.68
CA GLU A 184 8.90 32.66 -5.37
C GLU A 184 10.23 32.46 -4.63
N GLY A 185 11.25 31.95 -5.35
CA GLY A 185 12.56 31.62 -4.77
C GLY A 185 12.63 30.26 -4.08
N SER A 186 11.61 29.40 -4.23
CA SER A 186 11.63 27.99 -3.78
C SER A 186 11.65 27.06 -5.00
N ASP A 187 12.31 25.93 -4.85
CA ASP A 187 12.38 24.88 -5.90
C ASP A 187 11.31 23.78 -5.72
N ALA A 188 10.52 23.84 -4.63
CA ALA A 188 9.51 22.83 -4.32
C ALA A 188 8.13 23.27 -4.80
N ALA A 189 7.69 22.77 -5.95
CA ALA A 189 6.32 22.93 -6.41
C ALA A 189 5.36 21.93 -5.77
N LEU A 190 4.14 22.37 -5.50
CA LEU A 190 3.03 21.52 -5.10
C LEU A 190 1.94 21.56 -6.17
N VAL A 191 1.39 20.40 -6.47
CA VAL A 191 0.32 20.23 -7.44
C VAL A 191 -1.02 20.42 -6.74
N VAL A 192 -1.83 21.37 -7.20
CA VAL A 192 -3.16 21.65 -6.66
C VAL A 192 -4.22 21.54 -7.76
N PRO A 193 -5.43 21.08 -7.44
CA PRO A 193 -6.52 21.05 -8.41
C PRO A 193 -6.94 22.45 -8.80
N HIS A 194 -7.24 22.66 -10.09
CA HIS A 194 -7.89 23.86 -10.59
C HIS A 194 -9.37 23.58 -10.88
N MET A 195 -10.24 24.42 -10.35
CA MET A 195 -11.69 24.29 -10.47
C MET A 195 -12.27 25.54 -11.17
N PRO A 196 -12.22 25.60 -12.51
CA PRO A 196 -12.67 26.80 -13.23
C PRO A 196 -14.16 27.12 -13.01
N GLN A 197 -14.98 26.09 -12.72
CA GLN A 197 -16.43 26.28 -12.47
C GLN A 197 -16.76 26.83 -11.08
N ALA A 198 -15.78 26.98 -10.19
CA ALA A 198 -16.03 27.43 -8.82
C ALA A 198 -16.52 28.90 -8.73
N SER A 199 -16.15 29.74 -9.71
CA SER A 199 -16.62 31.13 -9.82
C SER A 199 -16.30 31.68 -11.22
N ASP A 200 -17.15 32.58 -11.70
CA ASP A 200 -16.89 33.38 -12.93
C ASP A 200 -15.83 34.49 -12.68
N ASP A 201 -15.64 34.87 -11.42
CA ASP A 201 -14.66 35.91 -11.04
C ASP A 201 -13.25 35.32 -10.94
N VAL A 202 -12.35 35.84 -11.77
CA VAL A 202 -10.92 35.45 -11.79
C VAL A 202 -10.23 35.65 -10.46
N ALA A 203 -10.57 36.73 -9.75
CA ALA A 203 -9.97 37.02 -8.43
C ALA A 203 -10.35 35.94 -7.40
N ILE A 204 -11.60 35.50 -7.39
CA ILE A 204 -12.08 34.42 -6.52
C ILE A 204 -11.39 33.10 -6.88
N ARG A 205 -11.23 32.78 -8.16
CA ARG A 205 -10.52 31.57 -8.59
C ARG A 205 -9.04 31.59 -8.20
N GLN A 206 -8.39 32.77 -8.27
CA GLN A 206 -7.03 32.94 -7.76
C GLN A 206 -6.95 32.71 -6.25
N GLU A 207 -7.87 33.28 -5.47
CA GLU A 207 -7.92 33.05 -4.01
C GLU A 207 -8.11 31.55 -3.67
N LEU A 208 -8.97 30.85 -4.41
CA LEU A 208 -9.15 29.41 -4.23
C LEU A 208 -7.87 28.61 -4.51
N LEU A 209 -7.11 28.96 -5.55
CA LEU A 209 -5.82 28.34 -5.85
C LEU A 209 -4.81 28.60 -4.74
N VAL A 210 -4.72 29.83 -4.24
CA VAL A 210 -3.85 30.20 -3.14
C VAL A 210 -4.22 29.40 -1.88
N ALA A 211 -5.51 29.34 -1.54
CA ALA A 211 -5.99 28.59 -0.39
C ALA A 211 -5.68 27.09 -0.51
N ALA A 212 -5.88 26.49 -1.69
CA ALA A 212 -5.56 25.08 -1.95
C ALA A 212 -4.04 24.82 -1.81
N PHE A 213 -3.20 25.71 -2.34
CA PHE A 213 -1.75 25.60 -2.19
C PHE A 213 -1.31 25.73 -0.73
N GLU A 214 -1.82 26.72 0.00
CA GLU A 214 -1.47 26.93 1.41
C GLU A 214 -1.91 25.75 2.29
N ALA A 215 -3.06 25.15 2.01
CA ALA A 215 -3.53 23.94 2.69
C ALA A 215 -2.58 22.76 2.45
N ALA A 216 -2.21 22.53 1.20
CA ALA A 216 -1.26 21.47 0.82
C ALA A 216 0.14 21.72 1.39
N TYR A 217 0.58 22.98 1.37
CA TYR A 217 1.89 23.37 1.91
C TYR A 217 1.96 23.20 3.43
N ARG A 218 0.90 23.61 4.14
CA ARG A 218 0.78 23.42 5.60
C ARG A 218 0.72 21.94 5.96
N GLN A 219 0.04 21.13 5.20
CA GLN A 219 0.00 19.67 5.41
C GLN A 219 1.40 19.05 5.27
N ARG A 220 2.18 19.50 4.28
CA ARG A 220 3.50 18.93 4.00
C ARG A 220 4.61 19.45 4.91
N TYR A 221 4.60 20.76 5.24
CA TYR A 221 5.69 21.44 5.93
C TYR A 221 5.31 22.02 7.30
N ALA A 222 4.03 21.89 7.72
CA ALA A 222 3.46 22.38 8.97
C ALA A 222 3.41 23.92 9.13
N PHE A 223 3.81 24.70 8.12
CA PHE A 223 3.74 26.15 8.11
C PHE A 223 3.40 26.69 6.73
N VAL A 224 3.17 28.00 6.59
CA VAL A 224 3.05 28.72 5.32
C VAL A 224 3.93 29.96 5.34
N MET A 225 4.44 30.40 4.19
CA MET A 225 5.27 31.61 4.09
C MET A 225 4.36 32.83 3.84
N GLN A 226 4.03 33.54 4.92
CA GLN A 226 3.17 34.74 4.81
C GLN A 226 3.80 35.83 3.94
N GLY A 227 3.00 36.43 3.06
CA GLY A 227 3.43 37.55 2.22
C GLY A 227 4.35 37.17 1.03
N LYS A 228 4.68 35.90 0.86
CA LYS A 228 5.42 35.42 -0.31
C LYS A 228 4.52 35.26 -1.50
N ARG A 229 4.98 35.71 -2.67
CA ARG A 229 4.26 35.53 -3.94
C ARG A 229 4.36 34.08 -4.40
N LEU A 230 3.36 33.65 -5.17
CA LEU A 230 3.34 32.34 -5.79
C LEU A 230 3.74 32.43 -7.26
N VAL A 231 4.45 31.41 -7.73
CA VAL A 231 4.79 31.20 -9.12
C VAL A 231 4.01 29.99 -9.63
N VAL A 232 3.38 30.13 -10.78
CA VAL A 232 2.86 29.00 -11.55
C VAL A 232 4.02 28.42 -12.33
N GLU A 233 4.57 27.29 -11.90
CA GLU A 233 5.68 26.60 -12.54
C GLU A 233 5.20 25.90 -13.81
N ALA A 234 4.14 25.11 -13.69
CA ALA A 234 3.57 24.36 -14.79
C ALA A 234 2.06 24.18 -14.61
N VAL A 235 1.43 23.74 -15.66
CA VAL A 235 0.04 23.24 -15.65
C VAL A 235 0.00 21.83 -16.21
N SER A 236 -0.88 20.99 -15.68
CA SER A 236 -1.12 19.66 -16.21
C SER A 236 -2.60 19.35 -16.33
N VAL A 237 -2.93 18.61 -17.37
CA VAL A 237 -4.30 18.12 -17.60
C VAL A 237 -4.24 16.62 -17.78
N GLU A 238 -5.16 15.94 -17.14
CA GLU A 238 -5.39 14.51 -17.30
C GLU A 238 -6.81 14.30 -17.84
N ALA A 239 -6.91 13.75 -19.04
CA ALA A 239 -8.15 13.26 -19.61
C ALA A 239 -8.28 11.79 -19.26
N VAL A 240 -9.38 11.41 -18.61
CA VAL A 240 -9.62 10.05 -18.11
C VAL A 240 -10.91 9.50 -18.73
N LEU A 241 -10.81 8.33 -19.33
CA LEU A 241 -11.94 7.52 -19.73
C LEU A 241 -12.03 6.35 -18.74
N PRO A 242 -13.07 6.33 -17.87
CA PRO A 242 -13.22 5.24 -16.91
C PRO A 242 -13.32 3.88 -17.59
N GLY A 243 -12.63 2.90 -17.00
CA GLY A 243 -12.72 1.51 -17.39
C GLY A 243 -14.01 0.84 -16.87
N ASP A 244 -14.35 -0.30 -17.46
CA ASP A 244 -15.46 -1.13 -16.97
C ASP A 244 -14.99 -1.91 -15.74
N ALA A 245 -15.32 -1.41 -14.56
CA ALA A 245 -15.07 -2.15 -13.32
C ALA A 245 -16.12 -3.26 -13.14
N PRO A 246 -15.74 -4.54 -13.01
CA PRO A 246 -16.68 -5.59 -12.66
C PRO A 246 -17.31 -5.34 -11.31
N ALA A 247 -18.57 -5.70 -11.16
CA ALA A 247 -19.24 -5.60 -9.86
C ALA A 247 -18.53 -6.49 -8.84
N GLU A 248 -18.26 -5.95 -7.66
CA GLU A 248 -17.75 -6.76 -6.56
C GLU A 248 -18.78 -7.82 -6.13
N PRO A 249 -18.34 -9.01 -5.72
CA PRO A 249 -19.25 -10.04 -5.23
C PRO A 249 -19.99 -9.51 -3.99
N ASP A 250 -21.25 -9.87 -3.86
CA ASP A 250 -22.07 -9.66 -2.66
C ASP A 250 -22.51 -10.99 -2.10
N LEU A 251 -21.64 -11.62 -1.31
CA LEU A 251 -21.86 -12.93 -0.75
C LEU A 251 -22.82 -12.87 0.44
N PRO A 252 -23.70 -13.87 0.61
CA PRO A 252 -24.54 -13.95 1.78
C PRO A 252 -23.68 -14.15 3.04
N VAL A 253 -23.89 -13.30 4.03
CA VAL A 253 -23.19 -13.40 5.32
C VAL A 253 -23.85 -14.49 6.15
N HIS A 254 -23.07 -15.48 6.57
CA HIS A 254 -23.51 -16.58 7.40
C HIS A 254 -23.26 -16.31 8.89
N PRO A 255 -24.03 -16.94 9.81
CA PRO A 255 -23.71 -16.92 11.23
C PRO A 255 -22.31 -17.48 11.49
N GLU A 256 -21.67 -17.02 12.53
CA GLU A 256 -20.37 -17.49 12.98
C GLU A 256 -20.40 -19.01 13.22
N ARG A 257 -19.39 -19.70 12.74
CA ARG A 257 -19.20 -21.15 12.88
C ARG A 257 -17.75 -21.46 13.22
N GLU A 258 -17.50 -22.66 13.66
CA GLU A 258 -16.13 -23.16 13.70
C GLU A 258 -15.61 -23.34 12.25
N VAL A 259 -14.51 -22.63 11.95
CA VAL A 259 -13.91 -22.65 10.61
C VAL A 259 -13.26 -24.01 10.37
N PRO A 260 -13.57 -24.70 9.23
CA PRO A 260 -12.95 -25.98 8.91
C PRO A 260 -11.43 -25.86 8.80
N ARG A 261 -10.72 -26.69 9.55
CA ARG A 261 -9.25 -26.78 9.49
C ARG A 261 -8.83 -27.88 8.55
N ARG A 262 -7.96 -27.58 7.60
CA ARG A 262 -7.34 -28.60 6.74
C ARG A 262 -6.34 -29.44 7.53
N ALA A 263 -5.59 -28.79 8.43
CA ALA A 263 -4.62 -29.44 9.31
C ALA A 263 -4.34 -28.54 10.54
N ASN A 264 -3.81 -29.15 11.58
CA ASN A 264 -3.11 -28.43 12.62
C ASN A 264 -1.63 -28.42 12.27
N THR A 265 -0.98 -27.29 12.42
CA THR A 265 0.43 -27.08 12.14
C THR A 265 1.05 -26.26 13.26
N ARG A 266 2.32 -25.94 13.16
CA ARG A 266 3.02 -25.08 14.11
C ARG A 266 3.71 -23.96 13.38
N MET A 267 3.77 -22.80 13.97
CA MET A 267 4.58 -21.70 13.46
C MET A 267 5.40 -21.05 14.58
N TYR A 268 6.62 -20.64 14.22
CA TYR A 268 7.49 -19.90 15.12
C TYR A 268 7.22 -18.41 14.98
N THR A 269 6.64 -17.84 16.01
CA THR A 269 6.26 -16.42 16.00
C THR A 269 6.18 -15.87 17.42
N ALA A 270 6.20 -14.54 17.56
CA ALA A 270 5.99 -13.90 18.86
C ALA A 270 4.56 -14.10 19.34
N GLY A 271 4.39 -14.58 20.57
CA GLY A 271 3.11 -14.65 21.23
C GLY A 271 2.56 -13.26 21.59
N THR A 272 1.40 -13.23 22.24
CA THR A 272 0.82 -11.99 22.78
C THR A 272 1.67 -11.37 23.88
N ASP A 273 2.54 -12.15 24.50
CA ASP A 273 3.59 -11.72 25.44
C ASP A 273 4.82 -11.09 24.75
N GLY A 274 4.87 -11.15 23.42
CA GLY A 274 5.97 -10.66 22.59
C GLY A 274 7.19 -11.58 22.55
N LEU A 275 7.16 -12.78 23.14
CA LEU A 275 8.27 -13.74 23.12
C LEU A 275 8.11 -14.68 21.91
N PRO A 276 9.17 -14.87 21.08
CA PRO A 276 9.13 -15.81 19.98
C PRO A 276 9.15 -17.25 20.52
N ALA A 277 8.23 -18.07 20.03
CA ALA A 277 8.12 -19.48 20.41
C ALA A 277 7.37 -20.25 19.32
N TRP A 278 7.49 -21.58 19.35
CA TRP A 278 6.63 -22.47 18.58
C TRP A 278 5.21 -22.43 19.12
N GLN A 279 4.23 -22.10 18.27
CA GLN A 279 2.81 -22.04 18.62
C GLN A 279 2.00 -22.95 17.70
N ASP A 280 0.98 -23.58 18.26
CA ASP A 280 0.03 -24.35 17.46
C ASP A 280 -0.79 -23.40 16.59
N ALA A 281 -0.94 -23.70 15.31
CA ALA A 281 -1.62 -22.88 14.35
C ALA A 281 -2.60 -23.70 13.51
N ALA A 282 -3.74 -23.12 13.16
CA ALA A 282 -4.66 -23.70 12.21
C ALA A 282 -4.20 -23.48 10.77
N LEU A 283 -4.18 -24.53 9.95
CA LEU A 283 -4.08 -24.40 8.49
C LEU A 283 -5.47 -24.48 7.89
N VAL A 284 -5.87 -23.41 7.22
CA VAL A 284 -7.19 -23.25 6.58
C VAL A 284 -6.99 -22.96 5.10
N VAL A 285 -7.88 -23.45 4.25
CA VAL A 285 -7.93 -23.11 2.82
C VAL A 285 -8.96 -22.01 2.64
N ARG A 286 -8.58 -20.91 1.96
CA ARG A 286 -9.51 -19.78 1.75
C ARG A 286 -10.82 -20.18 1.11
N GLY A 287 -10.81 -21.11 0.14
CA GLY A 287 -12.01 -21.61 -0.53
C GLY A 287 -13.03 -22.32 0.37
N ASP A 288 -12.62 -22.73 1.60
CA ASP A 288 -13.50 -23.33 2.59
C ASP A 288 -14.15 -22.31 3.52
N LEU A 289 -13.73 -21.02 3.44
CA LEU A 289 -14.31 -19.92 4.22
C LEU A 289 -15.60 -19.42 3.58
N ARG A 290 -16.51 -18.94 4.43
CA ARG A 290 -17.77 -18.28 4.03
C ARG A 290 -17.78 -16.86 4.59
N ALA A 291 -18.46 -15.96 3.89
CA ALA A 291 -18.65 -14.59 4.41
C ALA A 291 -19.29 -14.63 5.80
N GLY A 292 -18.65 -13.97 6.76
CA GLY A 292 -19.00 -14.00 8.17
C GLY A 292 -18.10 -14.90 9.02
N ASP A 293 -17.36 -15.84 8.44
CA ASP A 293 -16.42 -16.68 9.19
C ASP A 293 -15.32 -15.83 9.83
N VAL A 294 -14.93 -16.21 11.04
CA VAL A 294 -13.91 -15.54 11.86
C VAL A 294 -12.86 -16.56 12.28
N LEU A 295 -11.59 -16.20 12.10
CA LEU A 295 -10.44 -17.04 12.43
C LEU A 295 -9.45 -16.28 13.29
N ALA A 296 -9.29 -16.68 14.54
CA ALA A 296 -8.28 -16.11 15.42
C ALA A 296 -6.88 -16.67 15.09
N GLY A 297 -5.86 -15.80 15.21
CA GLY A 297 -4.45 -16.23 15.11
C GLY A 297 -3.97 -16.92 16.42
N PRO A 298 -2.92 -17.78 16.29
CA PRO A 298 -2.11 -18.03 15.11
C PRO A 298 -2.79 -18.95 14.10
N ALA A 299 -2.80 -18.54 12.84
CA ALA A 299 -3.36 -19.34 11.74
C ALA A 299 -2.69 -19.03 10.40
N ILE A 300 -2.79 -19.99 9.48
CA ILE A 300 -2.31 -19.88 8.09
C ILE A 300 -3.52 -20.08 7.17
N ILE A 301 -3.80 -19.09 6.33
CA ILE A 301 -4.84 -19.17 5.29
C ILE A 301 -4.11 -19.38 3.97
N ALA A 302 -4.24 -20.58 3.40
CA ALA A 302 -3.63 -20.96 2.13
C ALA A 302 -4.58 -20.68 0.97
N GLU A 303 -4.02 -20.08 -0.07
CA GLU A 303 -4.68 -19.79 -1.35
C GLU A 303 -3.86 -20.33 -2.51
N GLN A 304 -4.43 -20.38 -3.70
CA GLN A 304 -3.70 -20.84 -4.89
C GLN A 304 -2.50 -19.94 -5.22
N ASN A 305 -2.64 -18.63 -5.08
CA ASN A 305 -1.66 -17.62 -5.51
C ASN A 305 -1.13 -16.76 -4.36
N ALA A 306 -1.55 -17.04 -3.13
CA ALA A 306 -1.17 -16.25 -1.96
C ALA A 306 -1.20 -17.09 -0.67
N THR A 307 -0.59 -16.57 0.37
CA THR A 307 -0.69 -17.14 1.73
C THR A 307 -0.80 -15.99 2.71
N THR A 308 -1.81 -16.05 3.57
CA THR A 308 -2.02 -15.05 4.62
C THR A 308 -1.75 -15.68 5.98
N ILE A 309 -0.90 -15.04 6.77
CA ILE A 309 -0.61 -15.38 8.16
C ILE A 309 -1.44 -14.49 9.08
N VAL A 310 -2.24 -15.10 9.92
CA VAL A 310 -2.92 -14.43 11.03
C VAL A 310 -2.04 -14.61 12.26
N GLU A 311 -1.41 -13.54 12.71
CA GLU A 311 -0.49 -13.57 13.85
C GLU A 311 -1.25 -13.67 15.19
N PRO A 312 -0.59 -14.10 16.28
CA PRO A 312 -1.19 -14.05 17.62
C PRO A 312 -1.73 -12.66 17.97
N GLY A 313 -2.94 -12.61 18.50
CA GLY A 313 -3.64 -11.37 18.83
C GLY A 313 -4.28 -10.66 17.64
N TRP A 314 -4.19 -11.21 16.43
CA TRP A 314 -4.96 -10.82 15.26
C TRP A 314 -6.10 -11.80 15.00
N GLU A 315 -7.13 -11.31 14.33
CA GLU A 315 -8.31 -12.05 13.89
C GLU A 315 -8.57 -11.74 12.42
N ALA A 316 -8.83 -12.75 11.60
CA ALA A 316 -9.24 -12.59 10.21
C ALA A 316 -10.74 -12.86 10.08
N ARG A 317 -11.45 -12.00 9.36
CA ARG A 317 -12.86 -12.16 8.99
C ARG A 317 -13.02 -12.12 7.49
N LEU A 318 -13.78 -13.07 6.92
CA LEU A 318 -14.18 -13.00 5.52
C LEU A 318 -15.40 -12.09 5.39
N THR A 319 -15.28 -11.03 4.57
CA THR A 319 -16.35 -10.05 4.34
C THR A 319 -17.33 -10.53 3.28
N ARG A 320 -18.48 -9.84 3.14
CA ARG A 320 -19.45 -10.05 2.06
C ARG A 320 -18.86 -9.84 0.64
N HIS A 321 -17.81 -9.04 0.52
CA HIS A 321 -17.12 -8.79 -0.75
C HIS A 321 -15.93 -9.72 -0.97
N ASP A 322 -15.92 -10.87 -0.30
CA ASP A 322 -14.83 -11.85 -0.36
C ASP A 322 -13.45 -11.30 0.03
N HIS A 323 -13.38 -10.22 0.81
CA HIS A 323 -12.13 -9.72 1.35
C HIS A 323 -11.81 -10.36 2.71
N LEU A 324 -10.54 -10.67 2.96
CA LEU A 324 -10.08 -10.94 4.32
C LEU A 324 -9.74 -9.62 5.01
N LEU A 325 -10.51 -9.29 6.02
CA LEU A 325 -10.22 -8.17 6.91
C LEU A 325 -9.59 -8.72 8.18
N LEU A 326 -8.31 -8.41 8.40
CA LEU A 326 -7.60 -8.76 9.61
C LEU A 326 -7.66 -7.57 10.57
N ALA A 327 -7.98 -7.85 11.84
CA ALA A 327 -8.07 -6.83 12.88
C ALA A 327 -7.23 -7.22 14.10
N ARG A 328 -6.50 -6.26 14.66
CA ARG A 328 -5.76 -6.43 15.92
C ARG A 328 -6.76 -6.44 17.08
N ARG A 329 -6.85 -7.55 17.80
CA ARG A 329 -7.79 -7.72 18.93
C ARG A 329 -7.11 -7.60 20.29
N VAL A 330 -5.86 -8.04 20.37
CA VAL A 330 -5.08 -7.96 21.61
C VAL A 330 -4.00 -6.91 21.43
N PRO A 331 -3.93 -5.87 22.25
CA PRO A 331 -2.87 -4.86 22.17
C PRO A 331 -1.49 -5.51 22.18
N ARG A 332 -0.56 -4.93 21.44
CA ARG A 332 0.81 -5.41 21.39
C ARG A 332 1.50 -5.23 22.73
N ALA A 333 2.19 -6.26 23.22
CA ALA A 333 3.04 -6.13 24.40
C ALA A 333 4.15 -5.10 24.12
N GLN A 334 4.26 -4.09 24.96
CA GLN A 334 5.38 -3.13 24.91
C GLN A 334 6.62 -3.81 25.52
N ARG A 335 7.63 -4.04 24.70
CA ARG A 335 8.92 -4.54 25.15
C ARG A 335 9.83 -3.35 25.44
N HIS A 336 10.29 -3.25 26.68
CA HIS A 336 11.41 -2.40 27.02
C HIS A 336 12.70 -3.19 26.86
N ALA A 337 13.74 -2.56 26.30
CA ALA A 337 15.06 -3.18 26.23
C ALA A 337 15.57 -3.43 27.67
N VAL A 338 15.83 -4.68 28.00
CA VAL A 338 16.35 -5.06 29.32
C VAL A 338 17.70 -5.74 29.10
N GLY A 339 18.76 -5.13 29.67
CA GLY A 339 20.11 -5.70 29.62
C GLY A 339 21.14 -4.84 28.89
N THR A 340 22.41 -5.18 29.08
CA THR A 340 23.59 -4.48 28.52
C THR A 340 24.27 -5.27 27.40
N GLN A 341 23.77 -6.46 27.04
CA GLN A 341 24.31 -7.24 25.93
C GLN A 341 23.71 -6.77 24.60
N VAL A 342 24.59 -6.60 23.62
CA VAL A 342 24.21 -6.20 22.27
C VAL A 342 23.43 -7.34 21.60
N ASP A 343 22.18 -7.10 21.24
CA ASP A 343 21.42 -7.97 20.36
C ASP A 343 21.64 -7.53 18.92
N PRO A 344 22.29 -8.35 18.05
CA PRO A 344 22.58 -7.95 16.67
C PRO A 344 21.34 -7.60 15.85
N VAL A 345 20.20 -8.25 16.10
CA VAL A 345 18.93 -7.94 15.40
C VAL A 345 18.38 -6.59 15.83
N LEU A 346 18.33 -6.34 17.14
CA LEU A 346 17.89 -5.05 17.65
C LEU A 346 18.84 -3.92 17.22
N LEU A 347 20.15 -4.18 17.20
CA LEU A 347 21.14 -3.23 16.72
C LEU A 347 20.86 -2.84 15.26
N GLU A 348 20.59 -3.79 14.38
CA GLU A 348 20.28 -3.53 12.97
C GLU A 348 18.94 -2.79 12.81
N VAL A 349 17.93 -3.15 13.58
CA VAL A 349 16.64 -2.44 13.60
C VAL A 349 16.84 -0.99 14.04
N PHE A 350 17.61 -0.74 15.10
CA PHE A 350 17.90 0.63 15.55
C PHE A 350 18.75 1.40 14.56
N ASN A 351 19.77 0.80 13.94
CA ASN A 351 20.56 1.43 12.88
C ASN A 351 19.66 1.90 11.73
N ASN A 352 18.78 1.04 11.24
CA ASN A 352 17.85 1.40 10.17
C ASN A 352 16.89 2.51 10.59
N LEU A 353 16.41 2.52 11.83
CA LEU A 353 15.56 3.60 12.36
C LEU A 353 16.30 4.93 12.43
N PHE A 354 17.51 4.96 13.00
CA PHE A 354 18.31 6.18 13.11
C PHE A 354 18.74 6.71 11.74
N MET A 355 19.15 5.85 10.81
CA MET A 355 19.47 6.25 9.44
C MET A 355 18.28 6.88 8.75
N ASN A 356 17.08 6.29 8.90
CA ASN A 356 15.85 6.85 8.33
C ASN A 356 15.52 8.23 8.93
N ILE A 357 15.67 8.41 10.25
CA ILE A 357 15.47 9.71 10.90
C ILE A 357 16.46 10.72 10.34
N ALA A 358 17.75 10.37 10.23
CA ALA A 358 18.79 11.26 9.70
C ALA A 358 18.53 11.66 8.24
N GLU A 359 18.11 10.70 7.39
CA GLU A 359 17.71 10.97 6.00
C GLU A 359 16.51 11.94 5.95
N GLN A 360 15.48 11.71 6.78
CA GLN A 360 14.30 12.58 6.83
C GLN A 360 14.66 13.99 7.30
N MET A 361 15.54 14.11 8.30
CA MET A 361 16.04 15.41 8.73
C MET A 361 16.83 16.14 7.62
N GLY A 362 17.64 15.39 6.86
CA GLY A 362 18.38 15.95 5.71
C GLY A 362 17.45 16.45 4.61
N LEU A 363 16.40 15.70 4.28
CA LEU A 363 15.38 16.10 3.29
C LEU A 363 14.53 17.30 3.73
N GLN A 364 14.39 17.54 5.04
CA GLN A 364 13.67 18.70 5.58
C GLN A 364 14.53 19.97 5.59
N LEU A 365 15.84 19.84 5.53
CA LEU A 365 16.80 20.96 5.54
C LEU A 365 17.18 21.43 4.12
N GLN A 366 16.88 20.67 3.09
CA GLN A 366 16.97 21.04 1.67
C GLN A 366 15.72 21.79 1.21
#